data_26b8fa3302692fa48bec63bdb9a8fe92
#
_entry.id   26b8fa3302692fa48bec63bdb9a8fe92
#
_cell.length_a   1.000
_cell.length_b   1.000
_cell.length_c   1.000
_cell.angle_alpha   90.00
_cell.angle_beta   90.00
_cell.angle_gamma   90.00
#
_symmetry.space_group_name_H-M   'P 1'
#
loop_
_entity.id
_entity.type
_entity.pdbx_description
1 polymer ?
#
loop_
_entity_poly.entity_id
_entity_poly.type
_entity_poly.pdbx_seq_one_letter_code
_entity_poly.pdbx_strand_id
1 'polypeptide(L)'
;MLFRSPVYNLNTTISTEDNTDIGGLKGLLVARGTLSPTAASMVEPDPADYAGGVNDQDYKDALSEYNRYKECCDTSIIVNTLANFDKLISGMVEKINDIFCPETTYTAADGTQYTILDTDKAPLAKDGSTGIELFTRNYTERYTEQVIDGKAMYVRNDTNTFGNRSAYSINNITVNSDILKDYSKMALTTRDGADDYDLAKDLVNIFNDKTLHYNGGLHGLTFEEFYETMTLDVATTGKIYKSMADNESKLASQLDDKRQEVMGVSSDEELGSMIKYQQAYNAASRYVNVVSDMIETLINRTGAR
;
A
#
# COMPACT_ATOMS: atom_id res chain seq x y z
N MET A 1 -43.84 -1.29 10.72
CA MET A 1 -42.38 -1.59 10.68
C MET A 1 -41.66 -0.26 10.61
N LEU A 2 -41.13 0.23 11.72
CA LEU A 2 -40.36 1.47 11.75
C LEU A 2 -38.95 1.14 11.24
N PHE A 3 -38.64 1.53 10.03
CA PHE A 3 -37.27 1.61 9.56
C PHE A 3 -36.56 2.68 10.38
N ARG A 4 -35.85 2.28 11.42
CA ARG A 4 -34.86 3.16 12.03
C ARG A 4 -33.71 3.27 11.01
N SER A 5 -33.62 4.40 10.32
CA SER A 5 -32.36 4.81 9.69
C SER A 5 -31.29 4.76 10.77
N PRO A 6 -30.19 4.02 10.57
CA PRO A 6 -29.06 4.15 11.48
C PRO A 6 -28.67 5.64 11.46
N VAL A 7 -28.76 6.29 12.61
CA VAL A 7 -28.22 7.64 12.77
C VAL A 7 -26.70 7.48 12.69
N TYR A 8 -26.15 7.66 11.49
CA TYR A 8 -24.71 7.75 11.33
C TYR A 8 -24.24 8.99 12.09
N ASN A 9 -23.55 8.76 13.18
CA ASN A 9 -22.81 9.82 13.84
C ASN A 9 -21.69 10.22 12.86
N LEU A 10 -21.77 11.41 12.29
CA LEU A 10 -20.81 11.96 11.34
C LEU A 10 -19.37 12.03 11.87
N ASN A 11 -19.17 11.81 13.18
CA ASN A 11 -17.89 11.78 13.85
C ASN A 11 -17.31 10.35 14.02
N THR A 12 -18.00 9.29 13.59
CA THR A 12 -17.45 7.94 13.61
C THR A 12 -16.64 7.71 12.34
N THR A 13 -15.35 7.42 12.51
CA THR A 13 -14.49 6.98 11.42
C THR A 13 -14.80 5.54 11.06
N ILE A 14 -14.79 5.21 9.77
CA ILE A 14 -14.88 3.82 9.31
C ILE A 14 -13.62 3.10 9.77
N SER A 15 -13.79 2.07 10.63
CA SER A 15 -12.68 1.26 11.09
C SER A 15 -12.23 0.30 9.99
N THR A 16 -10.93 0.28 9.72
CA THR A 16 -10.29 -0.72 8.85
C THR A 16 -9.92 -1.99 9.60
N GLU A 17 -9.81 -1.93 10.93
CA GLU A 17 -9.36 -3.02 11.80
C GLU A 17 -10.53 -3.81 12.38
N ASP A 18 -11.59 -3.12 12.82
CA ASP A 18 -12.77 -3.77 13.37
C ASP A 18 -13.69 -4.33 12.27
N ASN A 19 -14.24 -5.51 12.47
CA ASN A 19 -15.22 -6.12 11.57
C ASN A 19 -16.64 -5.55 11.73
N THR A 20 -16.79 -4.37 12.31
CA THR A 20 -18.07 -3.69 12.51
C THR A 20 -18.58 -3.01 11.24
N ASP A 21 -17.68 -2.51 10.41
CA ASP A 21 -18.00 -1.88 9.14
C ASP A 21 -17.84 -2.88 7.98
N ILE A 22 -18.76 -2.85 7.06
CA ILE A 22 -18.78 -3.70 5.85
C ILE A 22 -19.12 -2.86 4.62
N GLY A 23 -18.77 -3.37 3.45
CA GLY A 23 -19.16 -2.77 2.17
C GLY A 23 -17.99 -2.20 1.36
N GLY A 24 -18.33 -1.67 0.16
CA GLY A 24 -17.35 -1.24 -0.83
C GLY A 24 -16.42 -0.13 -0.34
N LEU A 25 -16.92 0.81 0.48
CA LEU A 25 -16.09 1.90 0.99
C LEU A 25 -15.00 1.40 1.95
N LYS A 26 -15.33 0.47 2.86
CA LYS A 26 -14.33 -0.19 3.70
C LYS A 26 -13.31 -0.92 2.85
N GLY A 27 -13.76 -1.70 1.86
CA GLY A 27 -12.86 -2.40 0.93
C GLY A 27 -11.88 -1.47 0.22
N LEU A 28 -12.32 -0.30 -0.23
CA LEU A 28 -11.47 0.72 -0.85
C LEU A 28 -10.47 1.34 0.15
N LEU A 29 -10.88 1.57 1.40
CA LEU A 29 -9.99 2.08 2.45
C LEU A 29 -8.90 1.06 2.82
N VAL A 30 -9.27 -0.22 2.94
CA VAL A 30 -8.32 -1.31 3.17
C VAL A 30 -7.36 -1.45 1.98
N ALA A 31 -7.87 -1.43 0.74
CA ALA A 31 -7.05 -1.51 -0.45
C ALA A 31 -6.06 -0.34 -0.57
N ARG A 32 -6.49 0.88 -0.22
CA ARG A 32 -5.62 2.06 -0.18
C ARG A 32 -4.54 1.95 0.89
N GLY A 33 -4.84 1.30 2.02
CA GLY A 33 -4.01 1.30 3.23
C GLY A 33 -4.04 2.64 3.98
N THR A 34 -3.48 2.62 5.18
CA THR A 34 -3.45 3.79 6.10
C THR A 34 -2.09 4.48 6.12
N LEU A 35 -1.06 3.83 5.60
CA LEU A 35 0.33 4.28 5.62
C LEU A 35 0.86 4.41 4.19
N SER A 36 1.87 5.26 4.04
CA SER A 36 2.63 5.39 2.79
C SER A 36 4.09 5.02 3.08
N PRO A 37 4.44 3.73 3.03
CA PRO A 37 5.81 3.30 3.28
C PRO A 37 6.73 3.77 2.17
N THR A 38 7.98 4.03 2.56
CA THR A 38 9.10 4.31 1.64
C THR A 38 10.08 3.15 1.70
N ALA A 39 11.08 3.14 0.79
CA ALA A 39 12.16 2.17 0.83
C ALA A 39 12.84 2.10 2.21
N ALA A 40 13.07 3.26 2.85
CA ALA A 40 13.68 3.34 4.17
C ALA A 40 12.80 2.78 5.29
N SER A 41 11.47 2.90 5.21
CA SER A 41 10.55 2.36 6.21
C SER A 41 10.38 0.84 6.11
N MET A 42 10.90 0.23 5.05
CA MET A 42 10.90 -1.23 4.84
C MET A 42 12.25 -1.90 5.15
N VAL A 43 13.19 -1.15 5.73
CA VAL A 43 14.44 -1.71 6.26
C VAL A 43 14.23 -2.12 7.71
N GLU A 44 14.47 -3.41 8.03
CA GLU A 44 14.37 -3.88 9.40
C GLU A 44 15.46 -3.22 10.27
N PRO A 45 15.12 -2.63 11.42
CA PRO A 45 16.10 -2.02 12.31
C PRO A 45 17.11 -3.07 12.83
N ASP A 46 18.41 -2.74 12.76
CA ASP A 46 19.45 -3.60 13.34
C ASP A 46 19.67 -3.24 14.81
N PRO A 47 19.57 -4.20 15.75
CA PRO A 47 19.87 -3.93 17.15
C PRO A 47 21.28 -3.39 17.40
N ALA A 48 22.23 -3.67 16.50
CA ALA A 48 23.61 -3.21 16.62
C ALA A 48 23.75 -1.67 16.45
N ASP A 49 22.79 -1.03 15.80
CA ASP A 49 22.76 0.43 15.61
C ASP A 49 22.31 1.20 16.88
N TYR A 50 21.86 0.48 17.91
CA TYR A 50 21.32 1.06 19.15
C TYR A 50 22.18 0.72 20.36
N ALA A 51 22.47 1.69 21.21
CA ALA A 51 23.42 1.54 22.34
C ALA A 51 22.98 0.46 23.35
N GLY A 52 21.68 0.23 23.52
CA GLY A 52 21.10 -0.81 24.40
C GLY A 52 20.80 -2.12 23.67
N GLY A 53 21.09 -2.23 22.36
CA GLY A 53 20.77 -3.38 21.53
C GLY A 53 19.27 -3.68 21.54
N VAL A 54 18.88 -4.95 21.61
CA VAL A 54 17.47 -5.39 21.62
C VAL A 54 16.66 -4.88 22.83
N ASN A 55 17.32 -4.38 23.86
CA ASN A 55 16.66 -3.83 25.05
C ASN A 55 16.46 -2.31 24.98
N ASP A 56 17.07 -1.67 23.98
CA ASP A 56 16.92 -0.23 23.74
C ASP A 56 15.47 0.15 23.45
N GLN A 57 15.01 1.28 23.99
CA GLN A 57 13.65 1.73 23.76
C GLN A 57 13.48 2.25 22.33
N ASP A 58 14.48 2.98 21.80
CA ASP A 58 14.46 3.52 20.45
C ASP A 58 14.46 2.38 19.41
N TYR A 59 15.19 1.27 19.69
CA TYR A 59 15.12 0.05 18.86
C TYR A 59 13.72 -0.55 18.86
N LYS A 60 13.10 -0.70 20.04
CA LYS A 60 11.74 -1.27 20.15
C LYS A 60 10.70 -0.42 19.44
N ASP A 61 10.83 0.89 19.53
CA ASP A 61 9.93 1.83 18.87
C ASP A 61 10.11 1.76 17.35
N ALA A 62 11.35 1.71 16.85
CA ALA A 62 11.66 1.53 15.44
C ALA A 62 11.16 0.17 14.91
N LEU A 63 11.34 -0.91 15.67
CA LEU A 63 10.85 -2.24 15.30
C LEU A 63 9.31 -2.30 15.26
N SER A 64 8.65 -1.66 16.21
CA SER A 64 7.19 -1.55 16.24
C SER A 64 6.64 -0.81 15.03
N GLU A 65 7.31 0.29 14.65
CA GLU A 65 6.93 1.06 13.47
C GLU A 65 7.21 0.30 12.17
N TYR A 66 8.35 -0.38 12.05
CA TYR A 66 8.66 -1.27 10.93
C TYR A 66 7.58 -2.36 10.77
N ASN A 67 7.21 -3.03 11.86
CA ASN A 67 6.17 -4.07 11.82
C ASN A 67 4.82 -3.51 11.37
N ARG A 68 4.46 -2.29 11.78
CA ARG A 68 3.24 -1.61 11.33
C ARG A 68 3.24 -1.33 9.84
N TYR A 69 4.39 -0.88 9.28
CA TYR A 69 4.53 -0.69 7.82
C TYR A 69 4.47 -2.02 7.08
N LYS A 70 5.13 -3.04 7.60
CA LYS A 70 5.13 -4.39 7.02
C LYS A 70 3.73 -4.98 6.97
N GLU A 71 2.97 -4.91 8.08
CA GLU A 71 1.58 -5.36 8.12
C GLU A 71 0.69 -4.62 7.12
N CYS A 72 0.90 -3.32 6.95
CA CYS A 72 0.18 -2.53 5.95
C CYS A 72 0.51 -2.97 4.51
N CYS A 73 1.76 -3.31 4.22
CA CYS A 73 2.17 -3.88 2.94
C CYS A 73 1.58 -5.28 2.71
N ASP A 74 1.54 -6.11 3.74
CA ASP A 74 1.00 -7.48 3.65
C ASP A 74 -0.53 -7.48 3.42
N THR A 75 -1.23 -6.47 3.93
CA THR A 75 -2.69 -6.35 3.81
C THR A 75 -3.16 -5.59 2.57
N SER A 76 -2.35 -4.68 2.04
CA SER A 76 -2.71 -3.82 0.91
C SER A 76 -1.75 -3.99 -0.26
N ILE A 77 -2.25 -4.54 -1.37
CA ILE A 77 -1.48 -4.67 -2.62
C ILE A 77 -1.01 -3.32 -3.16
N ILE A 78 -1.79 -2.25 -2.97
CA ILE A 78 -1.43 -0.91 -3.44
C ILE A 78 -0.24 -0.40 -2.63
N VAL A 79 -0.29 -0.54 -1.31
CA VAL A 79 0.80 -0.10 -0.41
C VAL A 79 2.06 -0.90 -0.68
N ASN A 80 1.96 -2.23 -0.82
CA ASN A 80 3.09 -3.09 -1.17
C ASN A 80 3.72 -2.69 -2.52
N THR A 81 2.89 -2.44 -3.54
CA THR A 81 3.39 -2.02 -4.85
C THR A 81 4.10 -0.67 -4.77
N LEU A 82 3.55 0.30 -4.04
CA LEU A 82 4.18 1.61 -3.85
C LEU A 82 5.52 1.50 -3.12
N ALA A 83 5.59 0.69 -2.06
CA ALA A 83 6.82 0.46 -1.30
C ALA A 83 7.92 -0.18 -2.17
N ASN A 84 7.57 -1.19 -2.96
CA ASN A 84 8.51 -1.84 -3.87
C ASN A 84 8.92 -0.92 -5.02
N PHE A 85 8.00 -0.10 -5.54
CA PHE A 85 8.33 0.88 -6.56
C PHE A 85 9.26 1.97 -6.03
N ASP A 86 9.02 2.45 -4.80
CA ASP A 86 9.94 3.37 -4.12
C ASP A 86 11.31 2.74 -3.91
N LYS A 87 11.38 1.46 -3.53
CA LYS A 87 12.64 0.70 -3.39
C LYS A 87 13.39 0.57 -4.72
N LEU A 88 12.68 0.31 -5.81
CA LEU A 88 13.29 0.25 -7.15
C LEU A 88 13.93 1.59 -7.54
N ILE A 89 13.18 2.70 -7.39
CA ILE A 89 13.64 4.04 -7.75
C ILE A 89 14.77 4.49 -6.82
N SER A 90 14.63 4.30 -5.51
CA SER A 90 15.65 4.61 -4.52
C SER A 90 16.95 3.88 -4.80
N GLY A 91 16.87 2.56 -5.02
CA GLY A 91 18.06 1.76 -5.34
C GLY A 91 18.73 2.17 -6.65
N MET A 92 17.95 2.51 -7.67
CA MET A 92 18.49 3.01 -8.95
C MET A 92 19.21 4.34 -8.76
N VAL A 93 18.60 5.28 -8.04
CA VAL A 93 19.15 6.60 -7.79
C VAL A 93 20.43 6.54 -6.94
N GLU A 94 20.43 5.72 -5.89
CA GLU A 94 21.63 5.52 -5.06
C GLU A 94 22.76 4.95 -5.89
N LYS A 95 22.54 3.92 -6.67
CA LYS A 95 23.57 3.32 -7.53
C LYS A 95 24.14 4.29 -8.57
N ILE A 96 23.28 5.11 -9.18
CA ILE A 96 23.72 6.16 -10.11
C ILE A 96 24.58 7.19 -9.36
N ASN A 97 24.10 7.68 -8.21
CA ASN A 97 24.84 8.67 -7.44
C ASN A 97 26.15 8.11 -6.88
N ASP A 98 26.24 6.83 -6.53
CA ASP A 98 27.46 6.20 -6.05
C ASP A 98 28.59 6.18 -7.12
N ILE A 99 28.25 6.14 -8.40
CA ILE A 99 29.19 6.29 -9.49
C ILE A 99 29.77 7.70 -9.56
N PHE A 100 28.91 8.74 -9.41
CA PHE A 100 29.33 10.12 -9.41
C PHE A 100 30.01 10.55 -8.11
N CYS A 101 29.67 9.87 -7.01
CA CYS A 101 30.11 10.18 -5.67
C CYS A 101 30.62 8.91 -4.97
N PRO A 102 31.72 8.29 -5.43
CA PRO A 102 32.27 7.10 -4.80
C PRO A 102 32.65 7.42 -3.35
N GLU A 103 32.47 6.43 -2.49
CA GLU A 103 32.65 6.58 -1.05
C GLU A 103 33.77 5.65 -0.53
N THR A 104 34.38 6.07 0.55
CA THR A 104 35.37 5.28 1.29
C THR A 104 35.17 5.43 2.79
N THR A 105 35.65 4.45 3.56
CA THR A 105 35.58 4.52 5.03
C THR A 105 36.85 5.12 5.58
N TYR A 106 36.72 6.18 6.37
CA TYR A 106 37.79 6.78 7.14
C TYR A 106 37.62 6.42 8.63
N THR A 107 38.69 5.93 9.25
CA THR A 107 38.72 5.66 10.69
C THR A 107 39.51 6.79 11.38
N ALA A 108 38.81 7.54 12.22
CA ALA A 108 39.43 8.65 12.98
C ALA A 108 40.35 8.11 14.10
N ALA A 109 41.16 8.99 14.65
CA ALA A 109 42.11 8.66 15.72
C ALA A 109 41.42 8.12 17.01
N ASP A 110 40.16 8.46 17.23
CA ASP A 110 39.33 7.95 18.33
C ASP A 110 38.70 6.58 18.06
N GLY A 111 38.93 6.02 16.85
CA GLY A 111 38.37 4.75 16.41
C GLY A 111 36.99 4.86 15.74
N THR A 112 36.40 6.06 15.65
CA THR A 112 35.11 6.28 14.98
C THR A 112 35.27 6.11 13.47
N GLN A 113 34.35 5.40 12.84
CA GLN A 113 34.32 5.21 11.39
C GLN A 113 33.36 6.17 10.74
N TYR A 114 33.81 6.82 9.69
CA TYR A 114 33.04 7.74 8.89
C TYR A 114 33.03 7.30 7.43
N THR A 115 31.85 7.32 6.82
CA THR A 115 31.73 7.18 5.36
C THR A 115 31.95 8.54 4.74
N ILE A 116 32.96 8.69 3.93
CA ILE A 116 33.36 9.96 3.32
C ILE A 116 33.40 9.83 1.80
N LEU A 117 33.26 10.97 1.10
CA LEU A 117 33.48 11.05 -0.34
C LEU A 117 34.97 10.71 -0.64
N ASP A 118 35.19 9.74 -1.51
CA ASP A 118 36.51 9.44 -2.07
C ASP A 118 36.85 10.46 -3.15
N THR A 119 37.38 11.60 -2.72
CA THR A 119 37.76 12.67 -3.64
C THR A 119 38.84 12.25 -4.66
N ASP A 120 39.55 11.14 -4.42
CA ASP A 120 40.58 10.66 -5.32
C ASP A 120 40.00 9.81 -6.47
N LYS A 121 38.87 9.16 -6.26
CA LYS A 121 38.20 8.37 -7.27
C LYS A 121 37.04 9.09 -7.94
N ALA A 122 36.48 10.10 -7.27
CA ALA A 122 35.32 10.82 -7.80
C ALA A 122 35.65 11.49 -9.14
N PRO A 123 34.76 11.33 -10.14
CA PRO A 123 34.92 12.00 -11.43
C PRO A 123 34.85 13.50 -11.26
N LEU A 124 35.42 14.23 -12.21
CA LEU A 124 35.46 15.68 -12.20
C LEU A 124 34.47 16.28 -13.18
N ALA A 125 33.89 17.40 -12.81
CA ALA A 125 33.20 18.28 -13.73
C ALA A 125 34.20 19.14 -14.51
N LYS A 126 33.80 19.81 -15.59
CA LYS A 126 34.68 20.66 -16.39
C LYS A 126 35.23 21.85 -15.64
N ASP A 127 34.59 22.31 -14.57
CA ASP A 127 35.04 23.36 -13.68
C ASP A 127 36.00 22.88 -12.59
N GLY A 128 36.27 21.56 -12.55
CA GLY A 128 37.14 20.90 -11.55
C GLY A 128 36.41 20.53 -10.26
N SER A 129 35.12 20.78 -10.15
CA SER A 129 34.31 20.32 -9.01
C SER A 129 34.10 18.79 -9.04
N THR A 130 33.96 18.18 -7.85
CA THR A 130 33.80 16.74 -7.67
C THR A 130 32.72 16.44 -6.63
N GLY A 131 32.26 15.22 -6.59
CA GLY A 131 31.26 14.79 -5.60
C GLY A 131 29.87 15.40 -5.82
N ILE A 132 29.54 15.73 -7.07
CA ILE A 132 28.24 16.27 -7.44
C ILE A 132 27.33 15.13 -7.80
N GLU A 133 26.35 14.85 -6.96
CA GLU A 133 25.32 13.84 -7.24
C GLU A 133 24.40 14.26 -8.40
N LEU A 134 23.95 13.29 -9.20
CA LEU A 134 23.02 13.54 -10.30
C LEU A 134 21.60 13.79 -9.80
N PHE A 135 21.19 13.05 -8.79
CA PHE A 135 19.89 13.18 -8.14
C PHE A 135 20.08 13.66 -6.71
N THR A 136 19.39 14.73 -6.35
CA THR A 136 19.43 15.32 -5.01
C THR A 136 18.16 15.02 -4.22
N ARG A 137 18.24 15.16 -2.91
CA ARG A 137 17.11 15.11 -1.99
C ARG A 137 16.66 16.52 -1.63
N ASN A 138 15.36 16.72 -1.45
CA ASN A 138 14.80 18.05 -1.24
C ASN A 138 15.27 18.74 0.05
N TYR A 139 15.64 17.98 1.09
CA TYR A 139 15.88 18.55 2.44
C TYR A 139 17.22 18.16 3.06
N THR A 140 18.00 17.34 2.37
CA THR A 140 19.25 16.83 2.95
C THR A 140 20.31 16.73 1.87
N GLU A 141 21.45 17.36 2.09
CA GLU A 141 22.62 17.21 1.24
C GLU A 141 23.24 15.83 1.45
N ARG A 142 23.85 15.24 0.41
CA ARG A 142 24.49 13.93 0.52
C ARG A 142 25.68 13.95 1.48
N TYR A 143 26.43 15.03 1.50
CA TYR A 143 27.60 15.20 2.34
C TYR A 143 27.52 16.46 3.17
N THR A 144 28.14 16.41 4.35
CA THR A 144 28.41 17.57 5.18
C THR A 144 29.93 17.70 5.36
N GLU A 145 30.49 18.86 5.15
CA GLU A 145 31.89 19.10 5.42
C GLU A 145 32.13 19.10 6.93
N GLN A 146 33.03 18.22 7.38
CA GLN A 146 33.43 18.08 8.77
C GLN A 146 34.96 18.06 8.86
N VAL A 147 35.50 18.64 9.94
CA VAL A 147 36.93 18.58 10.23
C VAL A 147 37.21 17.41 11.17
N ILE A 148 37.80 16.33 10.65
CA ILE A 148 38.15 15.11 11.38
C ILE A 148 39.69 14.99 11.38
N ASP A 149 40.29 14.82 12.54
CA ASP A 149 41.74 14.75 12.72
C ASP A 149 42.51 15.94 12.06
N GLY A 150 41.88 17.14 12.07
CA GLY A 150 42.44 18.35 11.48
C GLY A 150 42.38 18.43 9.95
N LYS A 151 41.68 17.53 9.29
CA LYS A 151 41.44 17.52 7.84
C LYS A 151 39.95 17.74 7.54
N ALA A 152 39.66 18.64 6.61
CA ALA A 152 38.29 18.78 6.08
C ALA A 152 37.94 17.59 5.21
N MET A 153 36.85 16.94 5.54
CA MET A 153 36.32 15.78 4.83
C MET A 153 34.81 15.92 4.59
N TYR A 154 34.31 15.38 3.48
CA TYR A 154 32.90 15.35 3.15
C TYR A 154 32.31 14.07 3.69
N VAL A 155 31.68 14.15 4.87
CA VAL A 155 31.07 13.02 5.56
C VAL A 155 29.66 12.81 5.02
N ARG A 156 29.33 11.58 4.67
CA ARG A 156 27.99 11.20 4.20
C ARG A 156 26.97 11.42 5.31
N ASN A 157 25.88 12.10 4.96
CA ASN A 157 24.71 12.18 5.82
C ASN A 157 24.00 10.83 5.77
N ASP A 158 23.83 10.22 6.95
CA ASP A 158 23.20 8.90 7.06
C ASP A 158 21.77 8.94 6.53
N THR A 159 21.47 8.00 5.63
CA THR A 159 20.19 7.92 4.93
C THR A 159 19.35 6.72 5.39
N ASN A 160 19.95 5.83 6.17
CA ASN A 160 19.36 4.52 6.45
C ASN A 160 18.70 4.43 7.84
N THR A 161 18.57 5.55 8.55
CA THR A 161 17.79 5.57 9.79
C THR A 161 16.31 5.47 9.47
N PHE A 162 15.65 4.54 10.14
CA PHE A 162 14.22 4.31 10.05
C PHE A 162 13.42 5.61 10.20
N GLY A 163 12.45 5.82 9.31
CA GLY A 163 11.63 7.04 9.31
C GLY A 163 12.36 8.31 8.84
N ASN A 164 13.59 8.20 8.36
CA ASN A 164 14.39 9.34 7.97
C ASN A 164 13.92 9.95 6.64
N ARG A 165 13.60 11.25 6.69
CA ARG A 165 13.29 12.06 5.49
C ARG A 165 14.50 12.26 4.58
N SER A 166 15.66 11.83 5.00
CA SER A 166 16.91 11.92 4.23
C SER A 166 17.08 10.80 3.20
N ALA A 167 16.25 9.73 3.24
CA ALA A 167 16.32 8.67 2.25
C ALA A 167 15.89 9.17 0.87
N TYR A 168 16.49 8.61 -0.18
CA TYR A 168 15.98 8.77 -1.55
C TYR A 168 14.65 8.06 -1.67
N SER A 169 13.59 8.81 -1.94
CA SER A 169 12.25 8.28 -2.17
C SER A 169 11.59 9.04 -3.30
N ILE A 170 10.58 8.47 -3.93
CA ILE A 170 9.86 9.09 -5.06
C ILE A 170 9.41 10.52 -4.73
N ASN A 171 9.02 10.77 -3.48
CA ASN A 171 8.55 12.08 -3.04
C ASN A 171 9.67 13.05 -2.67
N ASN A 172 10.92 12.60 -2.61
CA ASN A 172 12.07 13.37 -2.12
C ASN A 172 13.17 13.53 -3.16
N ILE A 173 13.12 12.81 -4.28
CA ILE A 173 14.15 12.84 -5.33
C ILE A 173 13.86 13.98 -6.31
N THR A 174 14.90 14.73 -6.65
CA THR A 174 14.90 15.72 -7.74
C THR A 174 16.20 15.62 -8.52
N VAL A 175 16.16 15.98 -9.82
CA VAL A 175 17.40 16.15 -10.57
C VAL A 175 18.16 17.35 -10.01
N ASN A 176 19.46 17.22 -9.87
CA ASN A 176 20.30 18.27 -9.31
C ASN A 176 20.12 19.60 -10.06
N SER A 177 19.65 20.60 -9.33
CA SER A 177 19.33 21.92 -9.90
C SER A 177 20.54 22.64 -10.47
N ASP A 178 21.74 22.36 -9.97
CA ASP A 178 22.99 23.01 -10.43
C ASP A 178 23.44 22.42 -11.75
N ILE A 179 23.25 21.11 -11.95
CA ILE A 179 23.49 20.46 -13.23
C ILE A 179 22.46 20.93 -14.27
N LEU A 180 21.18 21.14 -13.88
CA LEU A 180 20.16 21.67 -14.79
C LEU A 180 20.44 23.11 -15.24
N LYS A 181 21.05 23.93 -14.38
CA LYS A 181 21.44 25.31 -14.71
C LYS A 181 22.72 25.35 -15.57
N ASP A 182 23.65 24.45 -15.30
CA ASP A 182 24.93 24.37 -15.96
C ASP A 182 25.38 22.93 -16.15
N TYR A 183 25.21 22.40 -17.36
CA TYR A 183 25.59 21.02 -17.68
C TYR A 183 27.11 20.77 -17.61
N SER A 184 27.96 21.83 -17.55
CA SER A 184 29.37 21.65 -17.36
C SER A 184 29.73 21.13 -15.94
N LYS A 185 28.80 21.23 -15.00
CA LYS A 185 28.90 20.63 -13.65
C LYS A 185 28.64 19.13 -13.59
N MET A 186 28.17 18.54 -14.67
CA MET A 186 28.08 17.08 -14.72
C MET A 186 29.48 16.48 -14.76
N ALA A 187 29.81 15.69 -13.75
CA ALA A 187 31.15 15.09 -13.60
C ALA A 187 31.33 13.94 -14.57
N LEU A 188 31.83 14.23 -15.77
CA LEU A 188 32.05 13.27 -16.88
C LEU A 188 33.50 13.24 -17.34
N THR A 189 34.41 13.85 -16.59
CA THR A 189 35.84 13.94 -16.99
C THR A 189 36.71 13.23 -15.98
N THR A 190 37.78 12.65 -16.49
CA THR A 190 38.91 12.14 -15.67
C THR A 190 39.75 13.30 -15.12
N ARG A 191 40.62 13.01 -14.17
CA ARG A 191 41.57 14.02 -13.61
C ARG A 191 42.49 14.66 -14.63
N ASP A 192 42.74 13.98 -15.74
CA ASP A 192 43.53 14.49 -16.85
C ASP A 192 42.72 15.36 -17.82
N GLY A 193 41.45 15.58 -17.54
CA GLY A 193 40.57 16.42 -18.36
C GLY A 193 40.05 15.73 -19.63
N ALA A 194 40.23 14.42 -19.75
CA ALA A 194 39.64 13.62 -20.82
C ALA A 194 38.24 13.16 -20.47
N ASP A 195 37.43 12.80 -21.47
CA ASP A 195 36.13 12.20 -21.23
C ASP A 195 36.25 10.83 -20.51
N ASP A 196 35.44 10.61 -19.48
CA ASP A 196 35.48 9.39 -18.68
C ASP A 196 34.59 8.29 -19.29
N TYR A 197 35.18 7.45 -20.13
CA TYR A 197 34.49 6.33 -20.75
C TYR A 197 34.25 5.16 -19.78
N ASP A 198 35.02 5.04 -18.69
CA ASP A 198 34.85 3.98 -17.72
C ASP A 198 33.63 4.28 -16.84
N LEU A 199 33.39 5.51 -16.48
CA LEU A 199 32.14 5.96 -15.84
C LEU A 199 30.92 5.61 -16.68
N ALA A 200 30.99 5.79 -18.01
CA ALA A 200 29.89 5.42 -18.89
C ALA A 200 29.62 3.92 -18.90
N LYS A 201 30.67 3.08 -18.81
CA LYS A 201 30.53 1.62 -18.66
C LYS A 201 29.93 1.25 -17.31
N ASP A 202 30.36 1.90 -16.25
CA ASP A 202 29.84 1.66 -14.89
C ASP A 202 28.36 2.00 -14.81
N LEU A 203 27.92 3.11 -15.44
CA LEU A 203 26.49 3.45 -15.57
C LEU A 203 25.67 2.37 -16.29
N VAL A 204 26.25 1.70 -17.29
CA VAL A 204 25.58 0.57 -17.95
C VAL A 204 25.58 -0.66 -17.06
N ASN A 205 26.68 -0.92 -16.35
CA ASN A 205 26.86 -2.10 -15.51
C ASN A 205 25.87 -2.15 -14.35
N ILE A 206 25.48 -1.01 -13.76
CA ILE A 206 24.51 -0.99 -12.64
C ILE A 206 23.16 -1.63 -13.01
N PHE A 207 22.77 -1.60 -14.28
CA PHE A 207 21.53 -2.25 -14.73
C PHE A 207 21.63 -3.77 -14.75
N ASN A 208 22.85 -4.33 -14.71
CA ASN A 208 23.13 -5.76 -14.62
C ASN A 208 23.38 -6.22 -13.18
N ASP A 209 23.51 -5.30 -12.23
CA ASP A 209 23.75 -5.62 -10.82
C ASP A 209 22.52 -6.24 -10.15
N LYS A 210 22.73 -7.38 -9.47
CA LYS A 210 21.68 -8.10 -8.75
C LYS A 210 21.71 -7.74 -7.27
N THR A 211 21.33 -6.51 -6.95
CA THR A 211 21.40 -5.98 -5.57
C THR A 211 20.04 -5.75 -4.92
N LEU A 212 18.97 -5.75 -5.70
CA LEU A 212 17.62 -5.54 -5.16
C LEU A 212 16.98 -6.85 -4.73
N HIS A 213 16.30 -6.84 -3.59
CA HIS A 213 15.56 -7.98 -3.06
C HIS A 213 14.07 -7.64 -2.98
N TYR A 214 13.26 -8.37 -3.74
CA TYR A 214 11.80 -8.19 -3.74
C TYR A 214 11.19 -8.83 -2.49
N ASN A 215 10.43 -8.07 -1.71
CA ASN A 215 9.75 -8.53 -0.49
C ASN A 215 10.64 -9.38 0.45
N GLY A 216 11.93 -9.01 0.59
CA GLY A 216 12.87 -9.75 1.45
C GLY A 216 13.33 -11.10 0.89
N GLY A 217 13.12 -11.35 -0.41
CA GLY A 217 13.62 -12.57 -1.07
C GLY A 217 15.14 -12.73 -0.97
N LEU A 218 15.60 -13.98 -0.92
CA LEU A 218 17.03 -14.32 -0.75
C LEU A 218 17.89 -14.04 -1.99
N HIS A 219 17.27 -13.95 -3.17
CA HIS A 219 17.98 -13.74 -4.42
C HIS A 219 17.96 -12.26 -4.82
N GLY A 220 19.14 -11.74 -5.11
CA GLY A 220 19.28 -10.42 -5.71
C GLY A 220 18.73 -10.41 -7.15
N LEU A 221 18.04 -9.35 -7.51
CA LEU A 221 17.46 -9.11 -8.81
C LEU A 221 18.09 -7.87 -9.45
N THR A 222 18.16 -7.84 -10.78
CA THR A 222 18.42 -6.61 -11.53
C THR A 222 17.22 -5.66 -11.44
N PHE A 223 17.37 -4.42 -11.86
CA PHE A 223 16.24 -3.46 -11.90
C PHE A 223 15.11 -3.96 -12.79
N GLU A 224 15.44 -4.57 -13.93
CA GLU A 224 14.47 -5.15 -14.86
C GLU A 224 13.74 -6.36 -14.25
N GLU A 225 14.50 -7.34 -13.71
CA GLU A 225 13.93 -8.51 -13.04
C GLU A 225 13.06 -8.12 -11.85
N PHE A 226 13.45 -7.07 -11.11
CA PHE A 226 12.66 -6.56 -9.97
C PHE A 226 11.34 -5.95 -10.44
N TYR A 227 11.36 -5.13 -11.50
CA TYR A 227 10.15 -4.53 -12.08
C TYR A 227 9.21 -5.60 -12.64
N GLU A 228 9.75 -6.59 -13.36
CA GLU A 228 8.98 -7.72 -13.87
C GLU A 228 8.33 -8.52 -12.74
N THR A 229 9.08 -8.81 -11.67
CA THR A 229 8.57 -9.51 -10.49
C THR A 229 7.44 -8.73 -9.83
N MET A 230 7.60 -7.42 -9.68
CA MET A 230 6.58 -6.53 -9.11
C MET A 230 5.30 -6.52 -9.96
N THR A 231 5.43 -6.41 -11.28
CA THR A 231 4.27 -6.40 -12.18
C THR A 231 3.56 -7.74 -12.22
N LEU A 232 4.31 -8.84 -12.17
CA LEU A 232 3.76 -10.19 -12.10
C LEU A 232 3.00 -10.42 -10.78
N ASP A 233 3.54 -9.94 -9.67
CA ASP A 233 2.88 -10.03 -8.35
C ASP A 233 1.55 -9.28 -8.34
N VAL A 234 1.52 -8.05 -8.83
CA VAL A 234 0.29 -7.25 -8.98
C VAL A 234 -0.73 -7.96 -9.87
N ALA A 235 -0.30 -8.49 -11.01
CA ALA A 235 -1.19 -9.18 -11.95
C ALA A 235 -1.76 -10.47 -11.35
N THR A 236 -0.93 -11.25 -10.66
CA THR A 236 -1.31 -12.52 -10.02
C THR A 236 -2.27 -12.28 -8.88
N THR A 237 -1.94 -11.35 -7.99
CA THR A 237 -2.77 -10.98 -6.84
C THR A 237 -4.11 -10.38 -7.31
N GLY A 238 -4.09 -9.52 -8.33
CA GLY A 238 -5.29 -8.98 -8.94
C GLY A 238 -6.21 -10.07 -9.53
N LYS A 239 -5.63 -11.09 -10.17
CA LYS A 239 -6.38 -12.24 -10.68
C LYS A 239 -7.01 -13.06 -9.55
N ILE A 240 -6.27 -13.27 -8.46
CA ILE A 240 -6.77 -13.97 -7.27
C ILE A 240 -7.96 -13.21 -6.67
N TYR A 241 -7.84 -11.91 -6.42
CA TYR A 241 -8.93 -11.10 -5.87
C TYR A 241 -10.15 -11.06 -6.80
N LYS A 242 -9.94 -10.97 -8.11
CA LYS A 242 -11.05 -11.04 -9.07
C LYS A 242 -11.78 -12.38 -9.00
N SER A 243 -11.02 -13.49 -8.96
CA SER A 243 -11.61 -14.83 -8.84
C SER A 243 -12.38 -14.99 -7.52
N MET A 244 -11.87 -14.45 -6.42
CA MET A 244 -12.56 -14.44 -5.13
C MET A 244 -13.87 -13.64 -5.21
N ALA A 245 -13.83 -12.43 -5.77
CA ALA A 245 -15.03 -11.60 -5.94
C ALA A 245 -16.10 -12.28 -6.81
N ASP A 246 -15.71 -12.93 -7.91
CA ASP A 246 -16.60 -13.67 -8.77
C ASP A 246 -17.23 -14.87 -8.03
N ASN A 247 -16.47 -15.56 -7.18
CA ASN A 247 -16.97 -16.67 -6.37
C ASN A 247 -17.94 -16.20 -5.28
N GLU A 248 -17.61 -15.10 -4.58
CA GLU A 248 -18.49 -14.50 -3.57
C GLU A 248 -19.81 -14.01 -4.20
N SER A 249 -19.75 -13.42 -5.39
CA SER A 249 -20.93 -12.99 -6.12
C SER A 249 -21.84 -14.18 -6.48
N LYS A 250 -21.26 -15.32 -6.93
CA LYS A 250 -22.01 -16.54 -7.20
C LYS A 250 -22.63 -17.11 -5.94
N LEU A 251 -21.87 -17.15 -4.84
CA LEU A 251 -22.37 -17.61 -3.55
C LEU A 251 -23.54 -16.75 -3.04
N ALA A 252 -23.41 -15.42 -3.15
CA ALA A 252 -24.48 -14.50 -2.80
C ALA A 252 -25.75 -14.74 -3.62
N SER A 253 -25.62 -14.98 -4.93
CA SER A 253 -26.76 -15.34 -5.80
C SER A 253 -27.41 -16.67 -5.37
N GLN A 254 -26.58 -17.69 -5.10
CA GLN A 254 -27.10 -18.98 -4.64
C GLN A 254 -27.83 -18.90 -3.29
N LEU A 255 -27.31 -18.05 -2.38
CA LEU A 255 -27.97 -17.81 -1.09
C LEU A 255 -29.29 -17.06 -1.26
N ASP A 256 -29.37 -16.10 -2.20
CA ASP A 256 -30.62 -15.41 -2.50
C ASP A 256 -31.63 -16.34 -3.15
N ASP A 257 -31.22 -17.20 -4.08
CA ASP A 257 -32.05 -18.24 -4.67
C ASP A 257 -32.62 -19.22 -3.58
N LYS A 258 -31.76 -19.63 -2.64
CA LYS A 258 -32.18 -20.45 -1.51
C LYS A 258 -33.11 -19.71 -0.56
N ARG A 259 -32.88 -18.44 -0.32
CA ARG A 259 -33.80 -17.62 0.46
C ARG A 259 -35.16 -17.52 -0.21
N GLN A 260 -35.21 -17.34 -1.52
CA GLN A 260 -36.43 -17.27 -2.29
C GLN A 260 -37.16 -18.63 -2.31
N GLU A 261 -36.42 -19.76 -2.39
CA GLU A 261 -37.00 -21.12 -2.29
C GLU A 261 -37.71 -21.36 -0.95
N VAL A 262 -37.16 -20.84 0.15
CA VAL A 262 -37.70 -21.04 1.50
C VAL A 262 -38.79 -20.02 1.86
N MET A 263 -38.60 -18.75 1.45
CA MET A 263 -39.44 -17.62 1.85
C MET A 263 -40.32 -17.09 0.70
N GLY A 264 -40.03 -17.52 -0.53
CA GLY A 264 -40.79 -17.10 -1.70
C GLY A 264 -42.22 -17.65 -1.66
N VAL A 265 -43.16 -16.75 -1.84
CA VAL A 265 -44.58 -17.12 -1.95
C VAL A 265 -44.88 -17.38 -3.42
N SER A 266 -45.29 -18.61 -3.74
CA SER A 266 -45.74 -18.94 -5.09
C SER A 266 -47.02 -18.18 -5.41
N SER A 267 -47.00 -17.33 -6.42
CA SER A 267 -48.17 -16.57 -6.87
C SER A 267 -49.33 -17.50 -7.24
N ASP A 268 -49.06 -18.71 -7.75
CA ASP A 268 -50.04 -19.69 -8.12
C ASP A 268 -50.70 -20.35 -6.87
N GLU A 269 -49.91 -20.61 -5.82
CA GLU A 269 -50.42 -21.12 -4.55
C GLU A 269 -51.26 -20.06 -3.81
N GLU A 270 -50.81 -18.81 -3.80
CA GLU A 270 -51.60 -17.71 -3.23
C GLU A 270 -52.89 -17.46 -3.99
N LEU A 271 -52.85 -17.49 -5.34
CA LEU A 271 -54.02 -17.35 -6.18
C LEU A 271 -54.99 -18.52 -5.91
N GLY A 272 -54.49 -19.77 -5.83
CA GLY A 272 -55.26 -20.93 -5.48
C GLY A 272 -55.92 -20.80 -4.09
N SER A 273 -55.17 -20.33 -3.12
CA SER A 273 -55.64 -20.06 -1.76
C SER A 273 -56.71 -18.95 -1.74
N MET A 274 -56.48 -17.87 -2.49
CA MET A 274 -57.41 -16.76 -2.61
C MET A 274 -58.75 -17.22 -3.23
N ILE A 275 -58.73 -18.03 -4.29
CA ILE A 275 -59.94 -18.62 -4.91
C ILE A 275 -60.68 -19.51 -3.91
N LYS A 276 -59.95 -20.32 -3.15
CA LYS A 276 -60.54 -21.22 -2.13
C LYS A 276 -61.21 -20.40 -1.01
N TYR A 277 -60.57 -19.34 -0.52
CA TYR A 277 -61.17 -18.48 0.48
C TYR A 277 -62.37 -17.68 -0.07
N GLN A 278 -62.32 -17.24 -1.33
CA GLN A 278 -63.44 -16.57 -1.98
C GLN A 278 -64.65 -17.52 -2.12
N GLN A 279 -64.45 -18.78 -2.49
CA GLN A 279 -65.51 -19.80 -2.55
C GLN A 279 -66.07 -20.07 -1.16
N ALA A 280 -65.23 -20.21 -0.14
CA ALA A 280 -65.64 -20.38 1.25
C ALA A 280 -66.49 -19.20 1.76
N TYR A 281 -66.07 -17.95 1.45
CA TYR A 281 -66.84 -16.76 1.77
C TYR A 281 -68.20 -16.74 1.09
N ASN A 282 -68.25 -17.06 -0.20
CA ASN A 282 -69.51 -17.14 -0.95
C ASN A 282 -70.46 -18.22 -0.38
N ALA A 283 -69.89 -19.37 0.01
CA ALA A 283 -70.67 -20.42 0.64
C ALA A 283 -71.23 -20.01 2.02
N ALA A 284 -70.37 -19.35 2.84
CA ALA A 284 -70.78 -18.83 4.14
C ALA A 284 -71.88 -17.76 4.00
N SER A 285 -71.74 -16.84 3.03
CA SER A 285 -72.78 -15.83 2.75
C SER A 285 -74.10 -16.42 2.35
N ARG A 286 -74.10 -17.45 1.51
CA ARG A 286 -75.35 -18.21 1.15
C ARG A 286 -75.97 -18.90 2.36
N TYR A 287 -75.11 -19.49 3.22
CA TYR A 287 -75.60 -20.14 4.44
C TYR A 287 -76.25 -19.08 5.39
N VAL A 288 -75.64 -17.92 5.60
CA VAL A 288 -76.19 -16.86 6.42
C VAL A 288 -77.55 -16.40 5.85
N ASN A 289 -77.64 -16.21 4.51
CA ASN A 289 -78.92 -15.84 3.88
C ASN A 289 -80.00 -16.89 4.11
N VAL A 290 -79.68 -18.21 3.94
CA VAL A 290 -80.66 -19.28 4.21
C VAL A 290 -81.08 -19.30 5.70
N VAL A 291 -80.13 -19.10 6.62
CA VAL A 291 -80.44 -18.96 8.07
C VAL A 291 -81.34 -17.76 8.32
N SER A 292 -81.09 -16.62 7.70
CA SER A 292 -81.92 -15.41 7.79
C SER A 292 -83.32 -15.63 7.27
N ASP A 293 -83.42 -16.25 6.11
CA ASP A 293 -84.72 -16.59 5.53
C ASP A 293 -85.54 -17.60 6.42
N MET A 294 -84.85 -18.54 7.04
CA MET A 294 -85.46 -19.50 8.01
C MET A 294 -85.94 -18.73 9.26
N ILE A 295 -85.13 -17.79 9.81
CA ILE A 295 -85.54 -17.00 10.95
C ILE A 295 -86.71 -16.11 10.59
N GLU A 296 -86.67 -15.44 9.44
CA GLU A 296 -87.77 -14.62 8.95
C GLU A 296 -89.04 -15.46 8.80
N THR A 297 -88.98 -16.66 8.20
CA THR A 297 -90.10 -17.57 8.09
C THR A 297 -90.64 -18.01 9.46
N LEU A 298 -89.76 -18.26 10.41
CA LEU A 298 -90.11 -18.61 11.78
C LEU A 298 -90.81 -17.48 12.52
N ILE A 299 -90.33 -16.25 12.38
CA ILE A 299 -90.93 -15.04 12.99
C ILE A 299 -92.30 -14.75 12.37
N ASN A 300 -92.44 -14.79 11.03
CA ASN A 300 -93.61 -14.41 10.33
C ASN A 300 -94.73 -15.51 10.42
N ARG A 301 -94.32 -16.76 10.52
CA ARG A 301 -95.33 -17.88 10.60
C ARG A 301 -95.71 -18.30 12.02
N THR A 302 -94.83 -18.11 13.00
CA THR A 302 -95.11 -18.46 14.41
C THR A 302 -95.43 -17.27 15.29
N GLY A 303 -95.11 -16.05 14.89
CA GLY A 303 -95.39 -14.81 15.62
C GLY A 303 -96.71 -14.13 15.28
N ALA A 304 -97.45 -14.66 14.30
CA ALA A 304 -98.79 -14.15 13.96
C ALA A 304 -99.84 -14.99 14.64
N ARG A 305 -100.18 -14.62 15.87
CA ARG A 305 -101.48 -14.85 16.52
C ARG A 305 -101.87 -13.59 17.23
#